data_b5a51d5026e3cde5be4b7012e93800e5
#
_entry.id   b5a51d5026e3cde5be4b7012e93800e5
#
_cell.length_a   1.000
_cell.length_b   1.000
_cell.length_c   1.000
_cell.angle_alpha   90.00
_cell.angle_beta   90.00
_cell.angle_gamma   90.00
#
_symmetry.space_group_name_H-M   'P 1'
#
loop_
_entity.id
_entity.type
_entity.pdbx_description
1 polymer ?
#
loop_
_entity_poly.entity_id
_entity_poly.type
_entity_poly.pdbx_seq_one_letter_code
_entity_poly.pdbx_strand_id
1 'polypeptide(L)'
;MMQTRRTLVRQCRGAVSMTVVLFLGLAAFLAWATLFEIEQTVRAQGQIIPSARTQVIQSADGGVLEKLLVEEGQRVKAGQQLAVLERERSTAGFDESRAKEAALTAALVRAQAEAAEREPEFGARLNRFPEFVTVQRALYEQRKRGLQQEMVTLKDALDMAKEELRMNEALLKTGDTSQLEVMRARRQVGEIEGRINATRNKYLQEARTEATKVSEDLAANRYKLEERQSILGKTVLTAPIAGIVKYLKLTTIGGVLRAGDELMQISPTEGEMVFEVKINPADIGQLSIGLPVSIKLDAFDYSIYGSLEGTLTYLSSDTLAEQGANGQTSSYYRAQVRLDIERARTHPNPKLADVALKPGMTATVDIRTGHRSVLKYLAKPVYKAFSGAMNER
;
A
#
# COMPACT_ATOMS: atom_id res chain seq x y z
N MET A 1 42.05 -79.90 55.86
CA MET A 1 42.18 -79.16 54.59
C MET A 1 40.94 -79.24 53.67
N MET A 2 39.84 -79.83 54.04
CA MET A 2 38.67 -80.02 53.18
C MET A 2 37.49 -79.07 53.46
N GLN A 3 37.46 -78.33 54.56
CA GLN A 3 36.38 -77.42 54.92
C GLN A 3 36.56 -76.00 54.34
N THR A 4 37.78 -75.56 54.12
CA THR A 4 38.11 -74.24 53.58
C THR A 4 37.78 -74.08 52.09
N ARG A 5 37.77 -75.17 51.31
CA ARG A 5 37.41 -75.13 49.88
C ARG A 5 35.91 -75.03 49.66
N ARG A 6 35.05 -75.49 50.54
CA ARG A 6 33.58 -75.42 50.41
C ARG A 6 33.00 -74.02 50.69
N THR A 7 33.66 -73.28 51.58
CA THR A 7 33.27 -71.84 51.89
C THR A 7 33.65 -70.89 50.79
N LEU A 8 34.83 -71.03 50.16
CA LEU A 8 35.27 -70.22 49.03
C LEU A 8 34.40 -70.43 47.79
N VAL A 9 34.01 -71.62 47.46
CA VAL A 9 33.14 -71.94 46.31
C VAL A 9 31.70 -71.37 46.51
N ARG A 10 31.20 -71.36 47.77
CA ARG A 10 29.89 -70.80 48.10
C ARG A 10 29.89 -69.30 48.10
N GLN A 11 30.98 -68.60 48.49
CA GLN A 11 31.16 -67.16 48.39
C GLN A 11 31.35 -66.68 46.92
N CYS A 12 32.10 -67.44 46.12
CA CYS A 12 32.21 -67.15 44.68
C CYS A 12 30.88 -67.33 43.93
N ARG A 13 30.03 -68.29 44.27
CA ARG A 13 28.71 -68.48 43.69
C ARG A 13 27.75 -67.40 44.10
N GLY A 14 27.81 -66.82 45.30
CA GLY A 14 27.03 -65.65 45.74
C GLY A 14 27.47 -64.36 45.08
N ALA A 15 28.78 -64.14 44.93
CA ALA A 15 29.34 -62.98 44.24
C ALA A 15 29.02 -63.02 42.73
N VAL A 16 29.14 -64.20 42.08
CA VAL A 16 28.74 -64.35 40.65
C VAL A 16 27.25 -64.11 40.46
N SER A 17 26.41 -64.62 41.39
CA SER A 17 24.95 -64.40 41.33
C SER A 17 24.60 -62.87 41.49
N MET A 18 25.29 -62.19 42.41
CA MET A 18 25.06 -60.76 42.65
C MET A 18 25.55 -59.89 41.47
N THR A 19 26.71 -60.22 40.87
CA THR A 19 27.20 -59.55 39.69
C THR A 19 26.32 -59.75 38.45
N VAL A 20 25.77 -60.93 38.24
CA VAL A 20 24.82 -61.29 37.19
C VAL A 20 23.51 -60.52 37.37
N VAL A 21 22.98 -60.39 38.59
CA VAL A 21 21.78 -59.63 38.90
C VAL A 21 22.04 -58.16 38.66
N LEU A 22 23.19 -57.61 39.03
CA LEU A 22 23.57 -56.19 38.79
C LEU A 22 23.73 -55.92 37.29
N PHE A 23 24.33 -56.87 36.53
CA PHE A 23 24.50 -56.71 35.09
C PHE A 23 23.14 -56.82 34.36
N LEU A 24 22.25 -57.71 34.75
CA LEU A 24 20.90 -57.81 34.24
C LEU A 24 20.08 -56.53 34.59
N GLY A 25 20.21 -56.02 35.81
CA GLY A 25 19.59 -54.74 36.21
C GLY A 25 20.09 -53.56 35.39
N LEU A 26 21.40 -53.47 35.14
CA LEU A 26 21.99 -52.45 34.31
C LEU A 26 21.55 -52.55 32.85
N ALA A 27 21.51 -53.78 32.31
CA ALA A 27 21.04 -54.04 30.96
C ALA A 27 19.55 -53.66 30.79
N ALA A 28 18.71 -54.04 31.77
CA ALA A 28 17.29 -53.65 31.79
C ALA A 28 17.12 -52.12 31.90
N PHE A 29 17.92 -51.45 32.74
CA PHE A 29 17.92 -50.01 32.84
C PHE A 29 18.34 -49.32 31.53
N LEU A 30 19.40 -49.80 30.89
CA LEU A 30 19.84 -49.27 29.60
C LEU A 30 18.78 -49.51 28.51
N ALA A 31 18.17 -50.67 28.46
CA ALA A 31 17.08 -50.98 27.55
C ALA A 31 15.86 -50.04 27.79
N TRP A 32 15.48 -49.86 29.04
CA TRP A 32 14.42 -48.93 29.42
C TRP A 32 14.80 -47.46 29.02
N ALA A 33 16.02 -47.02 29.31
CA ALA A 33 16.49 -45.68 29.01
C ALA A 33 16.60 -45.38 27.50
N THR A 34 16.73 -46.42 26.65
CA THR A 34 16.67 -46.26 25.17
C THR A 34 15.26 -46.17 24.65
N LEU A 35 14.31 -46.87 25.25
CA LEU A 35 12.92 -46.95 24.81
C LEU A 35 12.07 -45.79 25.35
N PHE A 36 12.44 -45.24 26.51
CA PHE A 36 11.70 -44.17 27.12
C PHE A 36 12.14 -42.81 26.55
N GLU A 37 11.18 -42.03 26.02
CA GLU A 37 11.42 -40.74 25.44
C GLU A 37 10.94 -39.62 26.36
N ILE A 38 11.74 -38.55 26.45
CA ILE A 38 11.42 -37.31 27.17
C ILE A 38 11.18 -36.25 26.13
N GLU A 39 10.10 -35.46 26.26
CA GLU A 39 9.84 -34.30 25.44
C GLU A 39 10.94 -33.23 25.62
N GLN A 40 11.44 -32.75 24.50
CA GLN A 40 12.38 -31.64 24.48
C GLN A 40 11.59 -30.36 24.18
N THR A 41 11.70 -29.35 25.07
CA THR A 41 11.03 -28.08 24.93
C THR A 41 12.05 -26.94 24.99
N VAL A 42 11.84 -25.93 24.14
CA VAL A 42 12.52 -24.65 24.22
C VAL A 42 11.59 -23.67 24.92
N ARG A 43 12.09 -23.11 26.03
CA ARG A 43 11.35 -22.15 26.83
C ARG A 43 11.72 -20.73 26.43
N ALA A 44 10.70 -19.91 26.16
CA ALA A 44 10.89 -18.51 25.80
C ALA A 44 9.80 -17.65 26.46
N GLN A 45 10.06 -16.36 26.57
CA GLN A 45 9.07 -15.38 27.04
C GLN A 45 8.45 -14.67 25.86
N GLY A 46 7.15 -14.40 25.97
CA GLY A 46 6.40 -13.69 24.94
C GLY A 46 5.31 -12.80 25.51
N GLN A 47 4.73 -12.04 24.62
CA GLN A 47 3.58 -11.18 24.93
C GLN A 47 2.52 -11.27 23.85
N ILE A 48 1.27 -11.05 24.23
CA ILE A 48 0.16 -10.98 23.29
C ILE A 48 0.24 -9.65 22.54
N ILE A 49 0.26 -9.73 21.22
CA ILE A 49 0.12 -8.57 20.33
C ILE A 49 -1.02 -8.82 19.34
N PRO A 50 -1.69 -7.76 18.87
CA PRO A 50 -2.58 -7.89 17.72
C PRO A 50 -1.77 -8.30 16.50
N SER A 51 -2.28 -9.22 15.68
CA SER A 51 -1.61 -9.60 14.41
C SER A 51 -1.56 -8.44 13.42
N ALA A 52 -2.58 -7.59 13.44
CA ALA A 52 -2.62 -6.37 12.66
C ALA A 52 -1.86 -5.24 13.38
N ARG A 53 -0.98 -4.58 12.64
CA ARG A 53 -0.14 -3.49 13.20
C ARG A 53 -0.95 -2.23 13.43
N THR A 54 -0.59 -1.47 14.46
CA THR A 54 -1.09 -0.11 14.67
C THR A 54 -0.93 0.72 13.40
N GLN A 55 -2.00 1.35 12.96
CA GLN A 55 -2.02 2.23 11.80
C GLN A 55 -1.77 3.67 12.25
N VAL A 56 -0.82 4.31 11.61
CA VAL A 56 -0.50 5.72 11.82
C VAL A 56 -1.29 6.53 10.80
N ILE A 57 -2.12 7.46 11.27
CA ILE A 57 -2.88 8.38 10.44
C ILE A 57 -2.08 9.67 10.32
N GLN A 58 -1.67 9.96 9.09
CA GLN A 58 -0.84 11.11 8.74
C GLN A 58 -1.56 12.01 7.75
N SER A 59 -1.26 13.31 7.81
CA SER A 59 -1.69 14.25 6.77
C SER A 59 -0.69 14.19 5.61
N ALA A 60 -1.17 13.82 4.41
CA ALA A 60 -0.31 13.70 3.24
C ALA A 60 0.23 15.07 2.77
N ASP A 61 -0.64 16.07 2.74
CA ASP A 61 -0.35 17.39 2.16
C ASP A 61 -0.28 18.52 3.22
N GLY A 62 -0.47 18.16 4.53
CA GLY A 62 -0.57 19.12 5.62
C GLY A 62 -1.90 19.85 5.65
N GLY A 63 -1.99 20.87 6.48
CA GLY A 63 -3.19 21.73 6.62
C GLY A 63 -3.45 22.15 8.05
N VAL A 64 -4.48 22.97 8.23
CA VAL A 64 -4.95 23.42 9.54
C VAL A 64 -6.07 22.49 10.01
N LEU A 65 -6.03 22.02 11.24
CA LEU A 65 -7.08 21.18 11.79
C LEU A 65 -8.35 22.01 12.04
N GLU A 66 -9.40 21.78 11.24
CA GLU A 66 -10.68 22.46 11.39
C GLU A 66 -11.57 21.77 12.44
N LYS A 67 -11.65 20.42 12.35
CA LYS A 67 -12.48 19.61 13.26
C LYS A 67 -11.78 18.30 13.60
N LEU A 68 -11.86 17.93 14.88
CA LEU A 68 -11.49 16.62 15.37
C LEU A 68 -12.78 15.92 15.81
N LEU A 69 -13.06 14.74 15.22
CA LEU A 69 -14.33 14.03 15.37
C LEU A 69 -14.24 12.82 16.31
N VAL A 70 -13.05 12.55 16.85
CA VAL A 70 -12.79 11.38 17.70
C VAL A 70 -11.91 11.76 18.88
N GLU A 71 -12.00 10.97 19.95
CA GLU A 71 -11.22 11.12 21.19
C GLU A 71 -10.29 9.91 21.40
N GLU A 72 -9.27 10.07 22.26
CA GLU A 72 -8.42 8.95 22.69
C GLU A 72 -9.25 7.88 23.40
N GLY A 73 -8.99 6.63 23.07
CA GLY A 73 -9.75 5.48 23.59
C GLY A 73 -11.06 5.19 22.85
N GLN A 74 -11.50 6.04 21.95
CA GLN A 74 -12.73 5.83 21.18
C GLN A 74 -12.58 4.71 20.16
N ARG A 75 -13.63 3.88 20.00
CA ARG A 75 -13.72 2.88 18.93
C ARG A 75 -14.17 3.54 17.64
N VAL A 76 -13.47 3.23 16.53
CA VAL A 76 -13.76 3.72 15.19
C VAL A 76 -13.96 2.56 14.23
N LYS A 77 -14.81 2.77 13.23
CA LYS A 77 -15.06 1.82 12.14
C LYS A 77 -14.17 2.16 10.93
N ALA A 78 -13.87 1.16 10.10
CA ALA A 78 -13.22 1.42 8.82
C ALA A 78 -14.05 2.41 7.98
N GLY A 79 -13.39 3.42 7.36
CA GLY A 79 -14.04 4.50 6.63
C GLY A 79 -14.63 5.63 7.48
N GLN A 80 -14.66 5.53 8.80
CA GLN A 80 -15.17 6.58 9.68
C GLN A 80 -14.29 7.82 9.60
N GLN A 81 -14.91 9.00 9.52
CA GLN A 81 -14.20 10.28 9.55
C GLN A 81 -13.60 10.52 10.93
N LEU A 82 -12.33 10.86 10.97
CA LEU A 82 -11.54 11.08 12.18
C LEU A 82 -11.30 12.55 12.42
N ALA A 83 -10.92 13.27 11.38
CA ALA A 83 -10.62 14.68 11.43
C ALA A 83 -10.90 15.33 10.06
N VAL A 84 -11.15 16.62 10.09
CA VAL A 84 -11.33 17.47 8.91
C VAL A 84 -10.28 18.58 8.98
N LEU A 85 -9.49 18.68 7.93
CA LEU A 85 -8.58 19.79 7.71
C LEU A 85 -9.31 20.91 6.98
N GLU A 86 -8.83 22.15 7.12
CA GLU A 86 -9.35 23.33 6.41
C GLU A 86 -9.41 23.07 4.91
N ARG A 87 -10.60 23.21 4.35
CA ARG A 87 -10.89 22.86 2.95
C ARG A 87 -10.90 24.04 2.02
N GLU A 88 -11.01 25.24 2.55
CA GLU A 88 -11.27 26.44 1.77
C GLU A 88 -10.21 26.67 0.68
N ARG A 89 -8.94 26.60 1.04
CA ARG A 89 -7.83 26.73 0.08
C ARG A 89 -7.81 25.62 -0.98
N SER A 90 -8.07 24.39 -0.56
CA SER A 90 -8.08 23.22 -1.46
C SER A 90 -9.28 23.27 -2.41
N THR A 91 -10.45 23.71 -1.92
CA THR A 91 -11.66 23.90 -2.71
C THR A 91 -11.45 25.01 -3.74
N ALA A 92 -10.91 26.17 -3.34
CA ALA A 92 -10.62 27.27 -4.26
C ALA A 92 -9.68 26.84 -5.40
N GLY A 93 -8.61 26.11 -5.09
CA GLY A 93 -7.68 25.59 -6.11
C GLY A 93 -8.31 24.54 -7.03
N PHE A 94 -9.21 23.71 -6.52
CA PHE A 94 -9.98 22.78 -7.34
C PHE A 94 -10.95 23.50 -8.28
N ASP A 95 -11.70 24.47 -7.75
CA ASP A 95 -12.68 25.24 -8.53
C ASP A 95 -12.01 26.10 -9.61
N GLU A 96 -10.84 26.69 -9.32
CA GLU A 96 -10.00 27.38 -10.33
C GLU A 96 -9.63 26.45 -11.48
N SER A 97 -9.08 25.28 -11.18
CA SER A 97 -8.67 24.29 -12.20
C SER A 97 -9.85 23.77 -13.00
N ARG A 98 -11.01 23.63 -12.36
CA ARG A 98 -12.26 23.22 -13.00
C ARG A 98 -12.85 24.28 -13.91
N ALA A 99 -12.82 25.55 -13.50
CA ALA A 99 -13.23 26.65 -14.35
C ALA A 99 -12.32 26.78 -15.58
N LYS A 100 -11.00 26.62 -15.38
CA LYS A 100 -10.02 26.58 -16.48
C LYS A 100 -10.25 25.44 -17.46
N GLU A 101 -10.59 24.24 -16.95
CA GLU A 101 -10.97 23.11 -17.82
C GLU A 101 -12.18 23.45 -18.69
N ALA A 102 -13.21 24.07 -18.10
CA ALA A 102 -14.41 24.50 -18.83
C ALA A 102 -14.09 25.52 -19.91
N ALA A 103 -13.27 26.54 -19.58
CA ALA A 103 -12.84 27.56 -20.55
C ALA A 103 -12.05 26.95 -21.72
N LEU A 104 -11.07 26.09 -21.43
CA LEU A 104 -10.28 25.43 -22.47
C LEU A 104 -11.13 24.45 -23.30
N THR A 105 -12.08 23.73 -22.67
CA THR A 105 -13.00 22.85 -23.39
C THR A 105 -13.89 23.63 -24.37
N ALA A 106 -14.42 24.77 -23.93
CA ALA A 106 -15.22 25.67 -24.81
C ALA A 106 -14.39 26.21 -25.98
N ALA A 107 -13.15 26.62 -25.71
CA ALA A 107 -12.23 27.12 -26.75
C ALA A 107 -11.87 25.99 -27.75
N LEU A 108 -11.64 24.75 -27.26
CA LEU A 108 -11.33 23.61 -28.11
C LEU A 108 -12.50 23.26 -29.03
N VAL A 109 -13.73 23.24 -28.49
CA VAL A 109 -14.95 23.00 -29.28
C VAL A 109 -15.11 24.02 -30.39
N ARG A 110 -14.87 25.31 -30.11
CA ARG A 110 -14.91 26.38 -31.11
C ARG A 110 -13.83 26.16 -32.17
N ALA A 111 -12.56 26.00 -31.77
CA ALA A 111 -11.46 25.85 -32.71
C ALA A 111 -11.60 24.60 -33.61
N GLN A 112 -12.06 23.51 -33.05
CA GLN A 112 -12.36 22.29 -33.83
C GLN A 112 -13.53 22.49 -34.79
N ALA A 113 -14.56 23.23 -34.40
CA ALA A 113 -15.68 23.54 -35.25
C ALA A 113 -15.26 24.43 -36.43
N GLU A 114 -14.43 25.49 -36.18
CA GLU A 114 -13.82 26.32 -37.20
C GLU A 114 -12.97 25.51 -38.19
N ALA A 115 -12.09 24.61 -37.67
CA ALA A 115 -11.23 23.76 -38.47
C ALA A 115 -12.01 22.73 -39.32
N ALA A 116 -13.22 22.36 -38.91
CA ALA A 116 -14.15 21.47 -39.60
C ALA A 116 -15.22 22.22 -40.42
N GLU A 117 -15.17 23.57 -40.46
CA GLU A 117 -16.14 24.43 -41.13
C GLU A 117 -17.61 24.17 -40.74
N ARG A 118 -17.84 23.86 -39.44
CA ARG A 118 -19.17 23.60 -38.87
C ARG A 118 -19.50 24.50 -37.68
N GLU A 119 -20.72 24.48 -37.22
CA GLU A 119 -21.10 25.24 -36.03
C GLU A 119 -20.63 24.49 -34.75
N PRO A 120 -20.17 25.26 -33.72
CA PRO A 120 -19.73 24.67 -32.46
C PRO A 120 -20.92 24.19 -31.63
N GLU A 121 -20.87 22.89 -31.23
CA GLU A 121 -21.86 22.27 -30.36
C GLU A 121 -21.25 22.12 -28.96
N PHE A 122 -21.69 22.98 -28.03
CA PHE A 122 -21.22 22.96 -26.65
C PHE A 122 -21.97 21.90 -25.84
N GLY A 123 -21.28 20.88 -25.34
CA GLY A 123 -21.89 19.78 -24.60
C GLY A 123 -22.44 20.20 -23.23
N ALA A 124 -23.33 19.36 -22.65
CA ALA A 124 -24.03 19.61 -21.40
C ALA A 124 -23.10 19.90 -20.18
N ARG A 125 -21.86 19.45 -20.20
CA ARG A 125 -20.87 19.75 -19.14
C ARG A 125 -20.56 21.24 -19.01
N LEU A 126 -20.68 21.99 -20.09
CA LEU A 126 -20.44 23.44 -20.12
C LEU A 126 -21.65 24.26 -19.65
N ASN A 127 -22.81 23.65 -19.41
CA ASN A 127 -24.00 24.37 -18.93
C ASN A 127 -23.81 25.02 -17.55
N ARG A 128 -22.81 24.55 -16.78
CA ARG A 128 -22.45 25.17 -15.47
C ARG A 128 -21.59 26.44 -15.62
N PHE A 129 -21.09 26.70 -16.83
CA PHE A 129 -20.17 27.79 -17.14
C PHE A 129 -20.65 28.53 -18.42
N PRO A 130 -21.86 29.09 -18.40
CA PRO A 130 -22.48 29.71 -19.61
C PRO A 130 -21.68 30.89 -20.11
N GLU A 131 -20.92 31.56 -19.26
CA GLU A 131 -20.05 32.69 -19.61
C GLU A 131 -18.99 32.28 -20.65
N PHE A 132 -18.32 31.12 -20.48
CA PHE A 132 -17.30 30.67 -21.44
C PHE A 132 -17.94 30.28 -22.78
N VAL A 133 -19.12 29.68 -22.77
CA VAL A 133 -19.86 29.32 -23.98
C VAL A 133 -20.24 30.56 -24.75
N THR A 134 -20.76 31.60 -24.06
CA THR A 134 -21.17 32.86 -24.66
C THR A 134 -20.00 33.58 -25.36
N VAL A 135 -18.85 33.66 -24.65
CA VAL A 135 -17.63 34.30 -25.20
C VAL A 135 -17.12 33.52 -26.42
N GLN A 136 -17.04 32.19 -26.35
CA GLN A 136 -16.53 31.42 -27.47
C GLN A 136 -17.50 31.39 -28.68
N ARG A 137 -18.79 31.44 -28.44
CA ARG A 137 -19.80 31.59 -29.53
C ARG A 137 -19.66 32.94 -30.21
N ALA A 138 -19.56 34.01 -29.43
CA ALA A 138 -19.36 35.37 -29.99
C ALA A 138 -18.08 35.48 -30.83
N LEU A 139 -16.98 34.87 -30.35
CA LEU A 139 -15.71 34.82 -31.08
C LEU A 139 -15.84 34.04 -32.39
N TYR A 140 -16.50 32.86 -32.37
CA TYR A 140 -16.78 32.09 -33.57
C TYR A 140 -17.55 32.91 -34.61
N GLU A 141 -18.64 33.56 -34.20
CA GLU A 141 -19.45 34.41 -35.09
C GLU A 141 -18.68 35.59 -35.66
N GLN A 142 -17.82 36.22 -34.88
CA GLN A 142 -16.96 37.32 -35.33
C GLN A 142 -15.97 36.84 -36.39
N ARG A 143 -15.26 35.74 -36.14
CA ARG A 143 -14.27 35.15 -37.06
C ARG A 143 -14.91 34.65 -38.37
N LYS A 144 -16.06 33.98 -38.24
CA LYS A 144 -16.85 33.51 -39.39
C LYS A 144 -17.30 34.67 -40.28
N ARG A 145 -17.83 35.75 -39.67
CA ARG A 145 -18.22 36.97 -40.41
C ARG A 145 -17.03 37.63 -41.09
N GLY A 146 -15.90 37.77 -40.42
CA GLY A 146 -14.65 38.30 -41.01
C GLY A 146 -14.22 37.53 -42.24
N LEU A 147 -14.15 36.17 -42.13
CA LEU A 147 -13.82 35.35 -43.29
C LEU A 147 -14.85 35.48 -44.43
N GLN A 148 -16.15 35.51 -44.11
CA GLN A 148 -17.20 35.68 -45.14
C GLN A 148 -17.09 36.97 -45.87
N GLN A 149 -16.87 38.13 -45.19
CA GLN A 149 -16.67 39.44 -45.81
C GLN A 149 -15.48 39.47 -46.75
N GLU A 150 -14.31 38.89 -46.32
CA GLU A 150 -13.11 38.83 -47.16
C GLU A 150 -13.35 37.93 -48.39
N MET A 151 -14.01 36.79 -48.21
CA MET A 151 -14.36 35.86 -49.30
C MET A 151 -15.33 36.50 -50.31
N VAL A 152 -16.33 37.29 -49.87
CA VAL A 152 -17.22 38.01 -50.76
C VAL A 152 -16.43 39.02 -51.59
N THR A 153 -15.61 39.86 -50.96
CA THR A 153 -14.78 40.84 -51.67
C THR A 153 -13.87 40.19 -52.72
N LEU A 154 -13.22 39.08 -52.37
CA LEU A 154 -12.35 38.32 -53.31
C LEU A 154 -13.15 37.66 -54.44
N LYS A 155 -14.37 37.18 -54.18
CA LYS A 155 -15.25 36.64 -55.21
C LYS A 155 -15.73 37.68 -56.17
N ASP A 156 -16.15 38.86 -55.70
CA ASP A 156 -16.55 39.97 -56.55
C ASP A 156 -15.39 40.44 -57.46
N ALA A 157 -14.16 40.51 -56.89
CA ALA A 157 -12.97 40.81 -57.69
C ALA A 157 -12.66 39.69 -58.74
N LEU A 158 -12.89 38.41 -58.36
CA LEU A 158 -12.73 37.29 -59.28
C LEU A 158 -13.72 37.35 -60.44
N ASP A 159 -14.97 37.67 -60.15
CA ASP A 159 -16.01 37.77 -61.17
C ASP A 159 -15.76 38.94 -62.16
N MET A 160 -15.28 40.10 -61.66
CA MET A 160 -14.82 41.19 -62.52
C MET A 160 -13.62 40.78 -63.39
N ALA A 161 -12.63 40.11 -62.84
CA ALA A 161 -11.46 39.63 -63.60
C ALA A 161 -11.82 38.59 -64.64
N LYS A 162 -12.79 37.71 -64.35
CA LYS A 162 -13.31 36.74 -65.33
C LYS A 162 -14.07 37.37 -66.44
N GLU A 163 -14.83 38.42 -66.18
CA GLU A 163 -15.55 39.21 -67.23
C GLU A 163 -14.55 39.96 -68.10
N GLU A 164 -13.49 40.57 -67.53
CA GLU A 164 -12.40 41.18 -68.28
C GLU A 164 -11.70 40.15 -69.17
N LEU A 165 -11.38 38.97 -68.66
CA LEU A 165 -10.80 37.89 -69.45
C LEU A 165 -11.73 37.50 -70.63
N ARG A 166 -13.03 37.34 -70.38
CA ARG A 166 -14.02 36.99 -71.39
C ARG A 166 -14.11 38.02 -72.51
N MET A 167 -14.10 39.31 -72.14
CA MET A 167 -14.08 40.41 -73.10
C MET A 167 -12.81 40.43 -73.97
N ASN A 168 -11.65 40.25 -73.33
CA ASN A 168 -10.38 40.19 -74.06
C ASN A 168 -10.31 38.97 -74.96
N GLU A 169 -10.82 37.82 -74.57
CA GLU A 169 -10.89 36.62 -75.45
C GLU A 169 -11.85 36.81 -76.64
N ALA A 170 -12.93 37.58 -76.45
CA ALA A 170 -13.83 37.93 -77.56
C ALA A 170 -13.17 38.91 -78.54
N LEU A 171 -12.49 39.96 -78.04
CA LEU A 171 -11.73 40.91 -78.84
C LEU A 171 -10.54 40.30 -79.59
N LEU A 172 -9.90 39.27 -79.00
CA LEU A 172 -8.85 38.54 -79.69
C LEU A 172 -9.36 37.81 -80.94
N LYS A 173 -10.59 37.29 -80.93
CA LYS A 173 -11.21 36.64 -82.08
C LYS A 173 -11.49 37.61 -83.22
N THR A 174 -11.77 38.88 -82.92
CA THR A 174 -11.99 39.96 -83.94
C THR A 174 -10.67 40.63 -84.35
N GLY A 175 -9.55 40.37 -83.65
CA GLY A 175 -8.24 40.95 -83.90
C GLY A 175 -8.04 42.30 -83.23
N ASP A 176 -8.91 42.74 -82.37
CA ASP A 176 -8.94 44.06 -81.71
C ASP A 176 -8.08 44.14 -80.44
N THR A 177 -7.50 43.02 -80.01
CA THR A 177 -6.57 42.95 -78.87
C THR A 177 -5.43 41.94 -79.11
N SER A 178 -4.37 42.04 -78.30
CA SER A 178 -3.20 41.13 -78.41
C SER A 178 -3.34 39.88 -77.51
N GLN A 179 -2.70 38.80 -77.95
CA GLN A 179 -2.61 37.59 -77.11
C GLN A 179 -1.94 37.85 -75.76
N LEU A 180 -1.08 38.87 -75.63
CA LEU A 180 -0.45 39.28 -74.38
C LEU A 180 -1.48 39.82 -73.38
N GLU A 181 -2.47 40.55 -73.83
CA GLU A 181 -3.52 41.08 -72.95
C GLU A 181 -4.44 39.97 -72.41
N VAL A 182 -4.77 38.99 -73.25
CA VAL A 182 -5.52 37.81 -72.78
C VAL A 182 -4.70 37.02 -71.76
N MET A 183 -3.37 36.86 -71.98
CA MET A 183 -2.50 36.19 -71.02
C MET A 183 -2.40 36.97 -69.72
N ARG A 184 -2.39 38.29 -69.72
CA ARG A 184 -2.39 39.15 -68.53
C ARG A 184 -3.71 39.00 -67.74
N ALA A 185 -4.85 39.06 -68.40
CA ALA A 185 -6.17 38.88 -67.79
C ALA A 185 -6.32 37.45 -67.16
N ARG A 186 -5.84 36.43 -67.87
CA ARG A 186 -5.85 35.07 -67.36
C ARG A 186 -4.95 34.89 -66.13
N ARG A 187 -3.77 35.52 -66.09
CA ARG A 187 -2.90 35.55 -64.90
C ARG A 187 -3.60 36.23 -63.74
N GLN A 188 -4.28 37.36 -63.98
CA GLN A 188 -5.05 38.09 -62.97
C GLN A 188 -6.12 37.24 -62.31
N VAL A 189 -6.89 36.45 -63.11
CA VAL A 189 -7.86 35.48 -62.60
C VAL A 189 -7.17 34.45 -61.73
N GLY A 190 -6.05 33.87 -62.16
CA GLY A 190 -5.29 32.87 -61.40
C GLY A 190 -4.72 33.43 -60.08
N GLU A 191 -4.25 34.70 -60.09
CA GLU A 191 -3.80 35.36 -58.85
C GLU A 191 -4.89 35.52 -57.82
N ILE A 192 -6.11 35.93 -58.25
CA ILE A 192 -7.25 36.09 -57.33
C ILE A 192 -7.76 34.71 -56.83
N GLU A 193 -7.83 33.72 -57.70
CA GLU A 193 -8.18 32.34 -57.25
C GLU A 193 -7.15 31.80 -56.24
N GLY A 194 -5.87 32.09 -56.49
CA GLY A 194 -4.81 31.77 -55.52
C GLY A 194 -5.00 32.47 -54.18
N ARG A 195 -5.39 33.78 -54.17
CA ARG A 195 -5.67 34.52 -52.94
C ARG A 195 -6.89 33.95 -52.16
N ILE A 196 -7.98 33.59 -52.84
CA ILE A 196 -9.14 32.94 -52.24
C ILE A 196 -8.73 31.66 -51.51
N ASN A 197 -7.97 30.81 -52.18
CA ASN A 197 -7.48 29.56 -51.59
C ASN A 197 -6.51 29.80 -50.40
N ALA A 198 -5.62 30.77 -50.53
CA ALA A 198 -4.68 31.16 -49.47
C ALA A 198 -5.41 31.70 -48.23
N THR A 199 -6.39 32.57 -48.38
CA THR A 199 -7.21 33.12 -47.30
C THR A 199 -7.95 32.00 -46.54
N ARG A 200 -8.62 31.11 -47.28
CA ARG A 200 -9.31 29.95 -46.65
C ARG A 200 -8.34 29.02 -45.94
N ASN A 201 -7.24 28.66 -46.61
CA ASN A 201 -6.25 27.76 -46.01
C ASN A 201 -5.62 28.38 -44.76
N LYS A 202 -5.32 29.66 -44.77
CA LYS A 202 -4.81 30.40 -43.60
C LYS A 202 -5.77 30.31 -42.42
N TYR A 203 -7.07 30.60 -42.64
CA TYR A 203 -8.10 30.48 -41.60
C TYR A 203 -8.16 29.05 -41.01
N LEU A 204 -8.20 28.00 -41.83
CA LEU A 204 -8.24 26.65 -41.40
C LEU A 204 -6.96 26.23 -40.66
N GLN A 205 -5.80 26.69 -41.13
CA GLN A 205 -4.51 26.43 -40.47
C GLN A 205 -4.44 27.07 -39.08
N GLU A 206 -4.88 28.34 -38.97
CA GLU A 206 -4.95 29.03 -37.67
C GLU A 206 -5.87 28.28 -36.70
N ALA A 207 -7.07 27.86 -37.15
CA ALA A 207 -8.01 27.11 -36.35
C ALA A 207 -7.43 25.78 -35.91
N ARG A 208 -6.74 25.05 -36.78
CA ARG A 208 -6.10 23.78 -36.42
C ARG A 208 -4.95 23.94 -35.42
N THR A 209 -4.11 24.95 -35.64
CA THR A 209 -2.99 25.27 -34.73
C THR A 209 -3.50 25.65 -33.35
N GLU A 210 -4.56 26.48 -33.30
CA GLU A 210 -5.22 26.84 -32.03
C GLU A 210 -5.83 25.60 -31.36
N ALA A 211 -6.54 24.74 -32.10
CA ALA A 211 -7.13 23.53 -31.58
C ALA A 211 -6.06 22.58 -30.96
N THR A 212 -4.91 22.42 -31.64
CA THR A 212 -3.79 21.63 -31.13
C THR A 212 -3.27 22.20 -29.82
N LYS A 213 -2.95 23.49 -29.79
CA LYS A 213 -2.44 24.18 -28.60
C LYS A 213 -3.42 24.11 -27.42
N VAL A 214 -4.70 24.40 -27.67
CA VAL A 214 -5.73 24.31 -26.62
C VAL A 214 -5.95 22.88 -26.14
N SER A 215 -5.80 21.89 -27.02
CA SER A 215 -5.85 20.46 -26.64
C SER A 215 -4.71 20.08 -25.69
N GLU A 216 -3.49 20.57 -25.97
CA GLU A 216 -2.32 20.37 -25.08
C GLU A 216 -2.53 21.03 -23.72
N ASP A 217 -2.97 22.30 -23.72
CA ASP A 217 -3.27 23.03 -22.49
C ASP A 217 -4.39 22.37 -21.68
N LEU A 218 -5.41 21.84 -22.35
CA LEU A 218 -6.51 21.10 -21.72
C LEU A 218 -6.00 19.80 -21.08
N ALA A 219 -5.17 19.06 -21.78
CA ALA A 219 -4.56 17.83 -21.24
C ALA A 219 -3.74 18.14 -19.99
N ALA A 220 -2.88 19.15 -20.04
CA ALA A 220 -2.09 19.57 -18.87
C ALA A 220 -2.97 20.02 -17.69
N ASN A 221 -4.05 20.79 -17.97
CA ASN A 221 -4.96 21.25 -16.92
C ASN A 221 -5.79 20.09 -16.32
N ARG A 222 -6.11 19.04 -17.07
CA ARG A 222 -6.80 17.85 -16.55
C ARG A 222 -5.98 17.13 -15.51
N TYR A 223 -4.68 16.93 -15.73
CA TYR A 223 -3.78 16.36 -14.71
C TYR A 223 -3.74 17.22 -13.45
N LYS A 224 -3.69 18.55 -13.62
CA LYS A 224 -3.73 19.49 -12.50
C LYS A 224 -5.07 19.44 -11.75
N LEU A 225 -6.18 19.29 -12.45
CA LEU A 225 -7.50 19.14 -11.83
C LEU A 225 -7.59 17.86 -11.01
N GLU A 226 -7.09 16.73 -11.53
CA GLU A 226 -7.04 15.46 -10.83
C GLU A 226 -6.16 15.53 -9.57
N GLU A 227 -4.99 16.16 -9.66
CA GLU A 227 -4.14 16.46 -8.50
C GLU A 227 -4.90 17.27 -7.43
N ARG A 228 -5.56 18.36 -7.82
CA ARG A 228 -6.33 19.23 -6.91
C ARG A 228 -7.52 18.49 -6.28
N GLN A 229 -8.17 17.63 -7.04
CA GLN A 229 -9.25 16.76 -6.55
C GLN A 229 -8.73 15.78 -5.50
N SER A 230 -7.56 15.17 -5.74
CA SER A 230 -6.91 14.28 -4.78
C SER A 230 -6.56 15.01 -3.48
N ILE A 231 -5.95 16.20 -3.57
CA ILE A 231 -5.62 17.04 -2.40
C ILE A 231 -6.89 17.36 -1.62
N LEU A 232 -7.97 17.80 -2.31
CA LEU A 232 -9.26 18.10 -1.67
C LEU A 232 -9.85 16.87 -0.98
N GLY A 233 -9.75 15.68 -1.59
CA GLY A 233 -10.19 14.42 -0.98
C GLY A 233 -9.44 14.07 0.31
N LYS A 234 -8.14 14.38 0.36
CA LYS A 234 -7.28 14.10 1.53
C LYS A 234 -7.45 15.09 2.68
N THR A 235 -8.24 16.14 2.53
CA THR A 235 -8.58 17.05 3.67
C THR A 235 -9.48 16.37 4.70
N VAL A 236 -10.15 15.28 4.35
CA VAL A 236 -10.93 14.47 5.28
C VAL A 236 -10.13 13.22 5.62
N LEU A 237 -9.64 13.14 6.85
CA LEU A 237 -8.89 11.98 7.33
C LEU A 237 -9.87 10.92 7.83
N THR A 238 -9.76 9.71 7.28
CA THR A 238 -10.64 8.58 7.61
C THR A 238 -9.84 7.41 8.18
N ALA A 239 -10.49 6.57 8.99
CA ALA A 239 -9.90 5.36 9.53
C ALA A 239 -9.73 4.30 8.43
N PRO A 240 -8.52 3.80 8.15
CA PRO A 240 -8.31 2.73 7.17
C PRO A 240 -8.80 1.36 7.66
N ILE A 241 -8.88 1.18 8.97
CA ILE A 241 -9.30 -0.05 9.64
C ILE A 241 -10.23 0.25 10.82
N ALA A 242 -11.01 -0.74 11.23
CA ALA A 242 -11.72 -0.69 12.51
C ALA A 242 -10.72 -0.85 13.68
N GLY A 243 -10.84 -0.03 14.71
CA GLY A 243 -9.89 -0.04 15.81
C GLY A 243 -10.23 0.90 16.96
N ILE A 244 -9.28 1.07 17.85
CA ILE A 244 -9.34 2.04 18.96
C ILE A 244 -8.28 3.11 18.73
N VAL A 245 -8.65 4.37 18.86
CA VAL A 245 -7.71 5.50 18.82
C VAL A 245 -6.80 5.39 20.05
N LYS A 246 -5.52 5.10 19.81
CA LYS A 246 -4.55 4.86 20.88
C LYS A 246 -3.91 6.16 21.38
N TYR A 247 -3.64 7.07 20.47
CA TYR A 247 -2.90 8.28 20.74
C TYR A 247 -3.30 9.38 19.75
N LEU A 248 -3.49 10.62 20.25
CA LEU A 248 -3.73 11.84 19.47
C LEU A 248 -2.56 12.80 19.68
N LYS A 249 -1.80 13.07 18.60
CA LYS A 249 -0.66 13.98 18.68
C LYS A 249 -1.06 15.45 18.66
N LEU A 250 -2.13 15.77 17.93
CA LEU A 250 -2.67 17.13 17.84
C LEU A 250 -4.16 17.11 18.21
N THR A 251 -4.48 17.80 19.30
CA THR A 251 -5.86 17.92 19.83
C THR A 251 -6.43 19.32 19.70
N THR A 252 -5.58 20.32 19.37
CA THR A 252 -5.97 21.71 19.31
C THR A 252 -6.54 22.05 17.94
N ILE A 253 -7.80 22.50 17.90
CA ILE A 253 -8.43 23.07 16.70
C ILE A 253 -7.67 24.34 16.30
N GLY A 254 -7.42 24.52 15.00
CA GLY A 254 -6.53 25.57 14.48
C GLY A 254 -5.04 25.19 14.48
N GLY A 255 -4.69 24.02 15.01
CA GLY A 255 -3.33 23.50 14.96
C GLY A 255 -2.90 23.18 13.51
N VAL A 256 -1.63 23.45 13.20
CA VAL A 256 -1.06 23.27 11.86
C VAL A 256 -0.35 21.92 11.78
N LEU A 257 -0.73 21.11 10.81
CA LEU A 257 -0.04 19.87 10.40
C LEU A 257 0.82 20.16 9.19
N ARG A 258 2.05 19.66 9.18
CA ARG A 258 2.91 19.64 7.99
C ARG A 258 2.62 18.40 7.15
N ALA A 259 3.05 18.39 5.92
CA ALA A 259 3.00 17.19 5.08
C ALA A 259 3.81 16.06 5.75
N GLY A 260 3.18 14.89 5.90
CA GLY A 260 3.75 13.74 6.59
C GLY A 260 3.60 13.74 8.12
N ASP A 261 3.08 14.81 8.74
CA ASP A 261 2.86 14.82 10.19
C ASP A 261 1.81 13.80 10.62
N GLU A 262 2.12 13.10 11.69
CA GLU A 262 1.21 12.16 12.35
C GLU A 262 0.15 12.92 13.14
N LEU A 263 -1.12 12.58 12.92
CA LEU A 263 -2.24 13.10 13.70
C LEU A 263 -2.61 12.16 14.83
N MET A 264 -2.75 10.86 14.55
CA MET A 264 -3.17 9.86 15.52
C MET A 264 -2.71 8.44 15.14
N GLN A 265 -2.81 7.53 16.10
CA GLN A 265 -2.58 6.10 15.93
C GLN A 265 -3.84 5.31 16.21
N ILE A 266 -4.18 4.35 15.36
CA ILE A 266 -5.30 3.44 15.54
C ILE A 266 -4.77 2.03 15.75
N SER A 267 -5.11 1.45 16.90
CA SER A 267 -4.84 0.05 17.20
C SER A 267 -6.03 -0.80 16.71
N PRO A 268 -5.82 -1.80 15.87
CA PRO A 268 -6.91 -2.64 15.38
C PRO A 268 -7.57 -3.40 16.54
N THR A 269 -8.91 -3.46 16.52
CA THR A 269 -9.70 -4.27 17.48
C THR A 269 -10.08 -5.62 16.88
N GLU A 270 -10.06 -5.74 15.57
CA GLU A 270 -10.34 -6.97 14.84
C GLU A 270 -9.01 -7.52 14.28
N GLY A 271 -8.62 -8.67 14.75
CA GLY A 271 -7.42 -9.37 14.31
C GLY A 271 -7.17 -10.57 15.22
N GLU A 272 -6.62 -11.62 14.66
CA GLU A 272 -6.15 -12.75 15.46
C GLU A 272 -5.09 -12.23 16.45
N MET A 273 -5.25 -12.57 17.72
CA MET A 273 -4.20 -12.35 18.70
C MET A 273 -3.08 -13.35 18.46
N VAL A 274 -1.86 -12.86 18.37
CA VAL A 274 -0.67 -13.69 18.26
C VAL A 274 0.25 -13.45 19.44
N PHE A 275 0.97 -14.48 19.85
CA PHE A 275 2.05 -14.31 20.80
C PHE A 275 3.33 -13.99 20.05
N GLU A 276 3.90 -12.83 20.35
CA GLU A 276 5.27 -12.52 19.95
C GLU A 276 6.22 -13.04 21.03
N VAL A 277 7.12 -13.93 20.63
CA VAL A 277 8.00 -14.67 21.51
C VAL A 277 9.45 -14.29 21.21
N LYS A 278 10.24 -14.03 22.27
CA LYS A 278 11.68 -13.75 22.18
C LYS A 278 12.46 -15.05 22.43
N ILE A 279 13.13 -15.55 21.40
CA ILE A 279 13.87 -16.81 21.43
C ILE A 279 15.36 -16.52 21.57
N ASN A 280 16.02 -17.27 22.47
CA ASN A 280 17.45 -17.17 22.63
C ASN A 280 18.19 -17.69 21.38
N PRO A 281 19.21 -17.01 20.85
CA PRO A 281 20.00 -17.48 19.71
C PRO A 281 20.60 -18.86 19.87
N ALA A 282 20.87 -19.31 21.10
CA ALA A 282 21.39 -20.65 21.38
C ALA A 282 20.40 -21.78 21.03
N ASP A 283 19.11 -21.48 20.99
CA ASP A 283 18.04 -22.49 20.81
C ASP A 283 17.47 -22.50 19.39
N ILE A 284 17.86 -21.55 18.53
CA ILE A 284 17.28 -21.37 17.18
C ILE A 284 17.43 -22.62 16.28
N GLY A 285 18.55 -23.35 16.44
CA GLY A 285 18.83 -24.54 15.62
C GLY A 285 17.87 -25.71 15.83
N GLN A 286 17.00 -25.64 16.84
CA GLN A 286 16.04 -26.69 17.18
C GLN A 286 14.60 -26.31 16.79
N LEU A 287 14.39 -25.10 16.26
CA LEU A 287 13.09 -24.54 15.96
C LEU A 287 12.81 -24.58 14.47
N SER A 288 11.58 -24.94 14.13
CA SER A 288 11.04 -24.89 12.78
C SER A 288 9.58 -24.39 12.80
N ILE A 289 9.16 -23.77 11.73
CA ILE A 289 7.76 -23.35 11.58
C ILE A 289 6.86 -24.57 11.59
N GLY A 290 5.72 -24.50 12.27
CA GLY A 290 4.75 -25.57 12.40
C GLY A 290 4.85 -26.38 13.71
N LEU A 291 5.85 -26.11 14.55
CA LEU A 291 5.98 -26.78 15.84
C LEU A 291 4.82 -26.45 16.78
N PRO A 292 4.32 -27.45 17.54
CA PRO A 292 3.30 -27.24 18.56
C PRO A 292 3.89 -26.51 19.77
N VAL A 293 3.10 -25.60 20.32
CA VAL A 293 3.52 -24.70 21.39
C VAL A 293 2.50 -24.72 22.52
N SER A 294 3.00 -24.78 23.76
CA SER A 294 2.21 -24.65 24.99
C SER A 294 2.47 -23.30 25.63
N ILE A 295 1.42 -22.49 25.84
CA ILE A 295 1.50 -21.11 26.29
C ILE A 295 0.89 -21.01 27.69
N LYS A 296 1.68 -20.54 28.64
CA LYS A 296 1.30 -20.35 30.04
C LYS A 296 1.25 -18.86 30.30
N LEU A 297 0.03 -18.33 30.51
CA LEU A 297 -0.16 -16.91 30.80
C LEU A 297 0.34 -16.57 32.21
N ASP A 298 1.18 -15.56 32.33
CA ASP A 298 1.75 -15.16 33.62
C ASP A 298 0.69 -14.55 34.56
N ALA A 299 -0.38 -13.97 33.97
CA ALA A 299 -1.50 -13.40 34.73
C ALA A 299 -2.42 -14.47 35.38
N PHE A 300 -2.28 -15.74 35.02
CA PHE A 300 -3.14 -16.84 35.49
C PHE A 300 -2.29 -18.03 35.92
N ASP A 301 -2.63 -18.61 37.07
CA ASP A 301 -1.93 -19.83 37.55
C ASP A 301 -2.22 -21.01 36.63
N TYR A 302 -1.19 -21.45 35.91
CA TYR A 302 -1.29 -22.55 34.95
C TYR A 302 -1.69 -23.89 35.57
N SER A 303 -1.50 -24.07 36.89
CA SER A 303 -1.92 -25.28 37.59
C SER A 303 -3.45 -25.36 37.75
N ILE A 304 -4.12 -24.18 37.73
CA ILE A 304 -5.57 -24.07 37.88
C ILE A 304 -6.24 -23.90 36.51
N TYR A 305 -5.67 -23.04 35.68
CA TYR A 305 -6.26 -22.65 34.38
C TYR A 305 -5.77 -23.53 33.22
N GLY A 306 -4.59 -24.15 33.33
CA GLY A 306 -3.97 -24.92 32.26
C GLY A 306 -3.11 -24.07 31.34
N SER A 307 -2.75 -24.60 30.19
CA SER A 307 -1.98 -23.92 29.15
C SER A 307 -2.78 -23.82 27.86
N LEU A 308 -2.63 -22.72 27.14
CA LEU A 308 -3.18 -22.57 25.81
C LEU A 308 -2.31 -23.30 24.78
N GLU A 309 -2.91 -23.92 23.79
CA GLU A 309 -2.20 -24.54 22.68
C GLU A 309 -2.12 -23.58 21.49
N GLY A 310 -1.00 -23.65 20.78
CA GLY A 310 -0.76 -22.84 19.59
C GLY A 310 0.25 -23.51 18.65
N THR A 311 0.49 -22.85 17.54
CA THR A 311 1.45 -23.29 16.53
C THR A 311 2.40 -22.16 16.19
N LEU A 312 3.70 -22.49 16.06
CA LEU A 312 4.73 -21.56 15.62
C LEU A 312 4.52 -21.23 14.13
N THR A 313 4.11 -20.00 13.80
CA THR A 313 3.79 -19.61 12.43
C THR A 313 4.86 -18.77 11.75
N TYR A 314 5.67 -18.07 12.53
CA TYR A 314 6.73 -17.21 12.00
C TYR A 314 7.98 -17.28 12.89
N LEU A 315 9.14 -17.24 12.25
CA LEU A 315 10.45 -17.17 12.88
C LEU A 315 11.30 -16.19 12.06
N SER A 316 11.87 -15.17 12.72
CA SER A 316 12.73 -14.19 12.04
C SER A 316 13.98 -14.86 11.49
N SER A 317 14.45 -14.41 10.34
CA SER A 317 15.68 -14.89 9.70
C SER A 317 16.95 -14.31 10.33
N ASP A 318 16.81 -13.25 11.14
CA ASP A 318 17.94 -12.55 11.78
C ASP A 318 17.59 -12.16 13.21
N THR A 319 18.62 -11.89 14.01
CA THR A 319 18.48 -11.44 15.39
C THR A 319 18.11 -9.97 15.48
N LEU A 320 17.26 -9.65 16.45
CA LEU A 320 16.95 -8.29 16.86
C LEU A 320 17.72 -7.99 18.15
N ALA A 321 18.24 -6.77 18.26
CA ALA A 321 18.92 -6.29 19.45
C ALA A 321 17.98 -5.43 20.29
N GLU A 322 17.88 -5.71 21.58
CA GLU A 322 17.13 -4.92 22.56
C GLU A 322 18.09 -4.37 23.63
N GLN A 323 18.05 -3.07 23.85
CA GLN A 323 18.78 -2.45 24.95
C GLN A 323 17.97 -2.62 26.25
N GLY A 324 18.50 -3.39 27.18
CA GLY A 324 17.94 -3.51 28.51
C GLY A 324 18.15 -2.21 29.34
N ALA A 325 17.37 -2.05 30.42
CA ALA A 325 17.44 -0.89 31.32
C ALA A 325 18.85 -0.64 31.90
N ASN A 326 19.72 -1.64 31.91
CA ASN A 326 21.08 -1.58 32.39
C ASN A 326 22.14 -1.31 31.29
N GLY A 327 21.71 -0.90 30.09
CA GLY A 327 22.64 -0.64 28.97
C GLY A 327 23.20 -1.90 28.30
N GLN A 328 22.84 -3.09 28.76
CA GLN A 328 23.21 -4.35 28.11
C GLN A 328 22.35 -4.61 26.89
N THR A 329 22.97 -4.87 25.74
CA THR A 329 22.26 -5.25 24.51
C THR A 329 22.08 -6.77 24.52
N SER A 330 20.85 -7.25 24.53
CA SER A 330 20.50 -8.64 24.34
C SER A 330 19.99 -8.90 22.92
N SER A 331 20.52 -9.92 22.26
CA SER A 331 20.06 -10.34 20.93
C SER A 331 19.07 -11.49 21.07
N TYR A 332 17.99 -11.46 20.31
CA TYR A 332 16.98 -12.51 20.28
C TYR A 332 16.40 -12.69 18.87
N TYR A 333 15.90 -13.88 18.59
CA TYR A 333 15.06 -14.12 17.41
C TYR A 333 13.60 -13.88 17.76
N ARG A 334 12.89 -13.17 16.88
CA ARG A 334 11.46 -12.95 17.03
C ARG A 334 10.68 -14.08 16.40
N ALA A 335 9.80 -14.69 17.17
CA ALA A 335 8.87 -15.69 16.68
C ALA A 335 7.42 -15.25 16.92
N GLN A 336 6.49 -15.76 16.10
CA GLN A 336 5.06 -15.56 16.32
C GLN A 336 4.37 -16.91 16.42
N VAL A 337 3.55 -17.04 17.43
CA VAL A 337 2.74 -18.23 17.71
C VAL A 337 1.28 -17.85 17.52
N ARG A 338 0.59 -18.55 16.63
CA ARG A 338 -0.85 -18.44 16.47
C ARG A 338 -1.54 -19.33 17.49
N LEU A 339 -2.54 -18.75 18.17
CA LEU A 339 -3.41 -19.49 19.10
C LEU A 339 -4.39 -20.36 18.32
N ASP A 340 -4.56 -21.58 18.77
CA ASP A 340 -5.66 -22.44 18.34
C ASP A 340 -6.89 -22.16 19.22
N ILE A 341 -7.67 -21.13 18.82
CA ILE A 341 -8.83 -20.66 19.58
C ILE A 341 -9.92 -21.74 19.69
N GLU A 342 -10.06 -22.61 18.68
CA GLU A 342 -11.03 -23.70 18.72
C GLU A 342 -10.67 -24.75 19.76
N ARG A 343 -9.40 -25.12 19.84
CA ARG A 343 -8.90 -26.01 20.89
C ARG A 343 -8.93 -25.36 22.27
N ALA A 344 -8.66 -24.05 22.35
CA ALA A 344 -8.79 -23.33 23.61
C ALA A 344 -10.23 -23.34 24.14
N ARG A 345 -11.23 -23.25 23.28
CA ARG A 345 -12.66 -23.33 23.64
C ARG A 345 -13.14 -24.74 24.00
N THR A 346 -12.52 -25.76 23.43
CA THR A 346 -12.82 -27.17 23.70
C THR A 346 -11.93 -27.76 24.80
N HIS A 347 -11.10 -26.95 25.43
CA HIS A 347 -10.22 -27.42 26.51
C HIS A 347 -11.03 -28.01 27.67
N PRO A 348 -10.58 -29.13 28.29
CA PRO A 348 -11.29 -29.78 29.39
C PRO A 348 -11.49 -28.89 30.62
N ASN A 349 -10.77 -27.77 30.70
CA ASN A 349 -10.95 -26.80 31.78
C ASN A 349 -11.80 -25.59 31.29
N PRO A 350 -13.08 -25.51 31.69
CA PRO A 350 -13.99 -24.43 31.26
C PRO A 350 -13.53 -23.04 31.70
N LYS A 351 -12.71 -22.93 32.76
CA LYS A 351 -12.18 -21.66 33.24
C LYS A 351 -11.22 -20.97 32.25
N LEU A 352 -10.58 -21.73 31.37
CA LEU A 352 -9.68 -21.18 30.35
C LEU A 352 -10.45 -20.58 29.17
N ALA A 353 -11.62 -21.11 28.87
CA ALA A 353 -12.48 -20.64 27.78
C ALA A 353 -13.03 -19.22 28.03
N ASP A 354 -13.20 -18.81 29.29
CA ASP A 354 -13.72 -17.50 29.72
C ASP A 354 -12.64 -16.42 29.87
N VAL A 355 -11.35 -16.77 29.65
CA VAL A 355 -10.25 -15.81 29.78
C VAL A 355 -10.26 -14.82 28.63
N ALA A 356 -10.57 -13.57 28.92
CA ALA A 356 -10.46 -12.49 27.95
C ALA A 356 -8.98 -12.12 27.73
N LEU A 357 -8.42 -12.55 26.60
CA LEU A 357 -7.06 -12.20 26.21
C LEU A 357 -6.97 -10.71 25.89
N LYS A 358 -6.01 -10.02 26.49
CA LYS A 358 -5.77 -8.59 26.24
C LYS A 358 -4.38 -8.37 25.67
N PRO A 359 -4.20 -7.46 24.71
CA PRO A 359 -2.87 -7.06 24.24
C PRO A 359 -1.99 -6.61 25.41
N GLY A 360 -0.71 -6.99 25.37
CA GLY A 360 0.27 -6.67 26.42
C GLY A 360 0.36 -7.71 27.56
N MET A 361 -0.51 -8.73 27.61
CA MET A 361 -0.33 -9.83 28.56
C MET A 361 0.93 -10.61 28.22
N THR A 362 1.75 -10.90 29.25
CA THR A 362 2.95 -11.72 29.14
C THR A 362 2.64 -13.21 29.35
N ALA A 363 3.45 -14.05 28.74
CA ALA A 363 3.33 -15.48 28.87
C ALA A 363 4.71 -16.17 28.75
N THR A 364 4.84 -17.28 29.43
CA THR A 364 5.91 -18.25 29.23
C THR A 364 5.46 -19.26 28.18
N VAL A 365 6.26 -19.42 27.14
CA VAL A 365 5.96 -20.24 25.97
C VAL A 365 6.93 -21.42 25.90
N ASP A 366 6.41 -22.64 25.96
CA ASP A 366 7.17 -23.88 25.84
C ASP A 366 6.94 -24.46 24.42
N ILE A 367 7.95 -24.38 23.55
CA ILE A 367 7.92 -24.89 22.17
C ILE A 367 8.42 -26.32 22.16
N ARG A 368 7.60 -27.27 21.71
CA ARG A 368 7.96 -28.66 21.63
C ARG A 368 8.81 -28.93 20.40
N THR A 369 10.09 -29.26 20.59
CA THR A 369 11.06 -29.44 19.49
C THR A 369 11.29 -30.88 19.10
N GLY A 370 10.79 -31.84 19.88
CA GLY A 370 10.90 -33.27 19.60
C GLY A 370 11.01 -34.11 20.84
N HIS A 371 11.41 -35.38 20.66
CA HIS A 371 11.59 -36.35 21.73
C HIS A 371 13.06 -36.80 21.79
N ARG A 372 13.56 -37.03 23.00
CA ARG A 372 14.89 -37.61 23.23
C ARG A 372 14.79 -38.77 24.19
N SER A 373 15.53 -39.84 23.89
CA SER A 373 15.63 -40.95 24.83
C SER A 373 16.38 -40.54 26.11
N VAL A 374 15.97 -41.09 27.25
CA VAL A 374 16.59 -40.85 28.56
C VAL A 374 18.09 -41.14 28.51
N LEU A 375 18.51 -42.15 27.75
CA LEU A 375 19.93 -42.49 27.58
C LEU A 375 20.73 -41.35 26.94
N LYS A 376 20.19 -40.72 25.86
CA LYS A 376 20.85 -39.57 25.20
C LYS A 376 20.93 -38.35 26.13
N TYR A 377 19.92 -38.19 27.00
CA TYR A 377 19.91 -37.11 27.97
C TYR A 377 21.00 -37.29 29.03
N LEU A 378 21.11 -38.48 29.60
CA LEU A 378 22.14 -38.81 30.63
C LEU A 378 23.54 -38.88 30.04
N ALA A 379 23.72 -39.28 28.80
CA ALA A 379 25.01 -39.35 28.13
C ALA A 379 25.57 -37.99 27.68
N LYS A 380 24.69 -36.94 27.53
CA LYS A 380 25.08 -35.61 27.04
C LYS A 380 26.23 -34.95 27.82
N PRO A 381 26.24 -34.89 29.17
CA PRO A 381 27.36 -34.31 29.93
C PRO A 381 28.66 -35.08 29.77
N VAL A 382 28.57 -36.43 29.70
CA VAL A 382 29.73 -37.32 29.50
C VAL A 382 30.32 -37.07 28.10
N TYR A 383 29.48 -37.02 27.07
CA TYR A 383 29.92 -36.74 25.69
C TYR A 383 30.56 -35.36 25.56
N LYS A 384 29.99 -34.36 26.25
CA LYS A 384 30.51 -32.99 26.25
C LYS A 384 31.87 -32.89 26.97
N ALA A 385 32.06 -33.65 28.04
CA ALA A 385 33.31 -33.71 28.72
C ALA A 385 34.42 -34.38 27.88
N PHE A 386 34.12 -35.45 27.17
CA PHE A 386 35.05 -36.13 26.27
C PHE A 386 35.38 -35.29 25.02
N SER A 387 34.39 -34.67 24.39
CA SER A 387 34.61 -33.84 23.19
C SER A 387 35.36 -32.54 23.51
N GLY A 388 35.18 -31.99 24.72
CA GLY A 388 35.94 -30.82 25.18
C GLY A 388 37.38 -31.10 25.59
N ALA A 389 37.65 -32.32 26.13
CA ALA A 389 39.01 -32.71 26.55
C ALA A 389 39.92 -33.13 25.39
N MET A 390 39.37 -33.43 24.21
CA MET A 390 40.15 -33.78 23.01
C MET A 390 40.47 -32.63 22.06
N ASN A 391 39.93 -31.42 22.30
CA ASN A 391 40.24 -30.21 21.56
C ASN A 391 40.96 -29.19 22.46
N GLU A 392 42.18 -29.49 22.80
CA GLU A 392 43.13 -28.49 23.27
C GLU A 392 43.60 -27.64 22.06
N ARG A 393 43.32 -26.35 22.15
CA ARG A 393 43.99 -25.35 21.31
C ARG A 393 45.17 -24.81 22.05
#